data_92327bdd64fff3229c940290c3fe027a
#
_entry.id   92327bdd64fff3229c940290c3fe027a
#
_cell.length_a   1.000
_cell.length_b   1.000
_cell.length_c   1.000
_cell.angle_alpha   90.00
_cell.angle_beta   90.00
_cell.angle_gamma   90.00
#
_symmetry.space_group_name_H-M   'P 1'
#
loop_
_entity.id
_entity.type
_entity.pdbx_description
1 polymer ?
#
loop_
_entity_poly.entity_id
_entity_poly.type
_entity_poly.pdbx_seq_one_letter_code
_entity_poly.pdbx_strand_id
1 'polypeptide(L)'
;MSAKEKIQRGSGNVFADIGVAHPERVMARAQVMSRISEIIRGRGLTQTAAATLLDIPQSKVSCLMNGKLSMFSLEHLFELLNALDRDVEIIIKPKTKEEKFATTQVLLTTTP
;
A
#
# COMPACT_ATOMS: atom_id res chain seq x y z
N MET A 1 18.90 6.22 10.91
CA MET A 1 19.36 6.25 11.20
C MET A 1 19.50 6.32 11.51
N SER A 2 19.06 6.20 11.12
CA SER A 2 19.21 6.26 11.20
C SER A 2 19.08 6.48 11.05
N ALA A 3 18.69 6.59 10.75
CA ALA A 3 18.62 6.83 10.60
C ALA A 3 18.43 7.07 10.42
N LYS A 4 18.05 7.27 10.50
CA LYS A 4 17.98 7.58 10.41
C LYS A 4 17.98 7.93 10.20
N GLU A 5 17.70 7.84 10.17
CA GLU A 5 17.76 8.21 9.94
C GLU A 5 17.86 8.63 9.52
N LYS A 6 17.62 8.83 9.49
CA LYS A 6 17.70 9.37 9.00
C LYS A 6 17.77 9.61 8.23
N ILE A 7 17.52 9.52 7.90
CA ILE A 7 17.63 9.76 7.12
C ILE A 7 17.77 10.25 6.48
N GLN A 8 17.60 10.44 6.21
CA GLN A 8 17.81 10.98 5.66
C GLN A 8 18.05 11.35 4.97
N ARG A 9 17.83 11.18 4.72
CA ARG A 9 18.17 11.52 3.93
C ARG A 9 17.90 12.37 3.15
N GLY A 10 17.94 13.31 3.43
CA GLY A 10 17.61 14.33 2.67
C GLY A 10 17.36 14.03 1.31
N SER A 11 17.82 13.38 0.86
CA SER A 11 17.67 12.85 -0.33
C SER A 11 16.57 13.41 -1.11
N GLY A 12 16.45 14.51 -1.34
CA GLY A 12 15.45 14.95 -2.23
C GLY A 12 14.16 14.20 -2.09
N ASN A 13 14.08 13.41 -1.11
CA ASN A 13 12.90 12.65 -0.88
C ASN A 13 11.93 13.50 -0.11
N VAL A 14 10.88 13.90 -0.78
CA VAL A 14 9.90 14.82 -0.20
C VAL A 14 9.24 14.20 1.04
N PHE A 15 8.97 12.92 1.01
CA PHE A 15 8.33 12.27 2.16
C PHE A 15 9.25 12.31 3.37
N ALA A 16 10.55 12.08 3.17
CA ALA A 16 11.49 12.15 4.27
C ALA A 16 11.60 13.58 4.79
N ASP A 17 11.59 14.55 3.89
CA ASP A 17 11.74 15.95 4.25
C ASP A 17 10.60 16.46 5.12
N ILE A 18 9.42 15.94 4.96
CA ILE A 18 8.26 16.36 5.75
C ILE A 18 7.98 15.43 6.92
N GLY A 19 8.97 14.60 7.28
CA GLY A 19 8.86 13.75 8.44
C GLY A 19 8.25 12.40 8.21
N VAL A 20 7.95 12.04 6.98
CA VAL A 20 7.47 10.70 6.66
C VAL A 20 8.66 9.78 6.50
N ALA A 21 8.79 8.82 7.42
CA ALA A 21 9.86 7.85 7.33
C ALA A 21 9.53 6.80 6.28
N HIS A 22 10.56 6.27 5.64
CA HIS A 22 10.42 5.12 4.73
C HIS A 22 9.45 5.38 3.58
N PRO A 23 9.82 6.28 2.65
CA PRO A 23 8.95 6.59 1.50
C PRO A 23 8.58 5.37 0.66
N GLU A 24 9.43 4.37 0.63
CA GLU A 24 9.13 3.14 -0.09
C GLU A 24 7.94 2.40 0.51
N ARG A 25 7.68 2.58 1.81
CA ARG A 25 6.50 1.98 2.45
C ARG A 25 5.24 2.72 2.08
N VAL A 26 5.34 4.04 1.89
CA VAL A 26 4.22 4.83 1.39
C VAL A 26 3.89 4.39 -0.02
N MET A 27 4.91 4.20 -0.85
CA MET A 27 4.73 3.74 -2.22
C MET A 27 4.12 2.34 -2.24
N ALA A 28 4.59 1.45 -1.36
CA ALA A 28 4.04 0.10 -1.27
C ALA A 28 2.54 0.14 -0.96
N ARG A 29 2.15 0.99 -0.02
CA ARG A 29 0.74 1.14 0.35
C ARG A 29 -0.07 1.69 -0.82
N ALA A 30 0.49 2.66 -1.53
CA ALA A 30 -0.17 3.24 -2.70
C ALA A 30 -0.40 2.18 -3.78
N GLN A 31 0.59 1.33 -4.01
CA GLN A 31 0.49 0.28 -5.01
C GLN A 31 -0.61 -0.73 -4.64
N VAL A 32 -0.67 -1.11 -3.36
CA VAL A 32 -1.71 -2.05 -2.91
C VAL A 32 -3.09 -1.42 -3.04
N MET A 33 -3.25 -0.15 -2.64
CA MET A 33 -4.52 0.54 -2.76
C MET A 33 -4.96 0.64 -4.22
N SER A 34 -4.04 0.93 -5.11
CA SER A 34 -4.33 1.01 -6.53
C SER A 34 -4.83 -0.33 -7.08
N ARG A 35 -4.20 -1.44 -6.67
CA ARG A 35 -4.63 -2.76 -7.08
C ARG A 35 -6.03 -3.07 -6.56
N ILE A 36 -6.33 -2.73 -5.30
CA ILE A 36 -7.67 -2.94 -4.75
C ILE A 36 -8.69 -2.16 -5.56
N SER A 37 -8.39 -0.90 -5.90
CA SER A 37 -9.30 -0.09 -6.74
C SER A 37 -9.52 -0.73 -8.10
N GLU A 38 -8.47 -1.25 -8.72
CA GLU A 38 -8.59 -1.94 -10.00
C GLU A 38 -9.51 -3.15 -9.91
N ILE A 39 -9.38 -3.92 -8.84
CA ILE A 39 -10.22 -5.11 -8.66
C ILE A 39 -11.68 -4.71 -8.51
N ILE A 40 -11.94 -3.68 -7.71
CA ILE A 40 -13.31 -3.20 -7.50
C ILE A 40 -13.92 -2.74 -8.82
N ARG A 41 -13.17 -1.95 -9.59
CA ARG A 41 -13.64 -1.47 -10.91
C ARG A 41 -13.83 -2.62 -11.88
N GLY A 42 -12.87 -3.56 -11.88
CA GLY A 42 -12.92 -4.70 -12.78
C GLY A 42 -14.11 -5.61 -12.54
N ARG A 43 -14.60 -5.65 -11.30
CA ARG A 43 -15.78 -6.43 -10.96
C ARG A 43 -17.07 -5.64 -11.17
N GLY A 44 -16.96 -4.38 -11.56
CA GLY A 44 -18.13 -3.53 -11.77
C GLY A 44 -18.89 -3.21 -10.48
N LEU A 45 -18.21 -3.24 -9.35
CA LEU A 45 -18.85 -2.97 -8.06
C LEU A 45 -19.06 -1.49 -7.86
N THR A 46 -20.27 -1.13 -7.40
CA THR A 46 -20.50 0.22 -6.92
C THR A 46 -19.80 0.40 -5.58
N GLN A 47 -19.66 1.64 -5.13
CA GLN A 47 -19.06 1.88 -3.82
C GLN A 47 -19.90 1.25 -2.70
N THR A 48 -21.23 1.27 -2.86
CA THR A 48 -22.11 0.64 -1.87
C THR A 48 -21.91 -0.87 -1.84
N ALA A 49 -21.84 -1.51 -3.00
CA ALA A 49 -21.63 -2.95 -3.08
C ALA A 49 -20.24 -3.32 -2.52
N ALA A 50 -19.23 -2.52 -2.85
CA ALA A 50 -17.89 -2.77 -2.33
C ALA A 50 -17.85 -2.63 -0.83
N ALA A 51 -18.56 -1.63 -0.27
CA ALA A 51 -18.62 -1.42 1.18
C ALA A 51 -19.20 -2.65 1.87
N THR A 52 -20.25 -3.23 1.31
CA THR A 52 -20.85 -4.43 1.86
C THR A 52 -19.89 -5.61 1.79
N LEU A 53 -19.26 -5.82 0.65
CA LEU A 53 -18.34 -6.92 0.46
C LEU A 53 -17.12 -6.82 1.38
N LEU A 54 -16.60 -5.61 1.51
CA LEU A 54 -15.38 -5.36 2.29
C LEU A 54 -15.68 -5.14 3.78
N ASP A 55 -16.94 -5.03 4.13
CA ASP A 55 -17.39 -4.77 5.52
C ASP A 55 -16.77 -3.51 6.08
N ILE A 56 -16.83 -2.44 5.29
CA ILE A 56 -16.39 -1.11 5.71
C ILE A 56 -17.42 -0.08 5.28
N PRO A 57 -17.46 1.09 5.91
CA PRO A 57 -18.40 2.15 5.50
C PRO A 57 -18.14 2.61 4.07
N GLN A 58 -19.20 3.05 3.39
CA GLN A 58 -19.07 3.58 2.03
C GLN A 58 -18.09 4.76 1.98
N SER A 59 -18.08 5.60 3.01
CA SER A 59 -17.15 6.72 3.08
C SER A 59 -15.70 6.23 3.05
N LYS A 60 -15.43 5.06 3.63
CA LYS A 60 -14.11 4.46 3.62
C LYS A 60 -13.75 3.94 2.23
N VAL A 61 -14.74 3.37 1.53
CA VAL A 61 -14.54 2.95 0.13
C VAL A 61 -14.17 4.16 -0.72
N SER A 62 -14.86 5.28 -0.50
CA SER A 62 -14.55 6.51 -1.23
C SER A 62 -13.11 6.95 -0.97
N CYS A 63 -12.65 6.89 0.28
CA CYS A 63 -11.27 7.20 0.61
C CYS A 63 -10.29 6.28 -0.12
N LEU A 64 -10.63 5.00 -0.17
CA LEU A 64 -9.81 3.99 -0.86
C LEU A 64 -9.69 4.32 -2.34
N MET A 65 -10.82 4.60 -2.99
CA MET A 65 -10.85 4.88 -4.43
C MET A 65 -10.17 6.20 -4.78
N ASN A 66 -10.10 7.12 -3.81
CA ASN A 66 -9.44 8.42 -4.01
C ASN A 66 -8.00 8.42 -3.52
N GLY A 67 -7.47 7.28 -3.14
CA GLY A 67 -6.05 7.17 -2.81
C GLY A 67 -5.64 7.84 -1.51
N LYS A 68 -6.53 7.92 -0.54
CA LYS A 68 -6.23 8.55 0.74
C LYS A 68 -5.45 7.59 1.64
N LEU A 69 -4.14 7.58 1.46
CA LEU A 69 -3.25 6.62 2.11
C LEU A 69 -3.32 6.63 3.62
N SER A 70 -3.52 7.81 4.22
CA SER A 70 -3.52 7.93 5.67
C SER A 70 -4.69 7.24 6.33
N MET A 71 -5.71 6.87 5.58
CA MET A 71 -6.90 6.23 6.11
C MET A 71 -6.78 4.72 6.24
N PHE A 72 -5.66 4.16 5.76
CA PHE A 72 -5.50 2.70 5.73
C PHE A 72 -4.11 2.30 6.19
N SER A 73 -4.05 1.32 7.09
CA SER A 73 -2.79 0.64 7.38
C SER A 73 -2.56 -0.43 6.33
N LEU A 74 -1.32 -0.86 6.18
CA LEU A 74 -1.01 -1.94 5.26
C LEU A 74 -1.73 -3.22 5.67
N GLU A 75 -1.78 -3.48 6.97
CA GLU A 75 -2.47 -4.66 7.48
C GLU A 75 -3.96 -4.64 7.11
N HIS A 76 -4.59 -3.47 7.22
CA HIS A 76 -6.00 -3.34 6.84
C HIS A 76 -6.17 -3.62 5.34
N LEU A 77 -5.23 -3.11 4.52
CA LEU A 77 -5.29 -3.36 3.09
C LEU A 77 -5.15 -4.85 2.77
N PHE A 78 -4.35 -5.59 3.53
CA PHE A 78 -4.25 -7.03 3.35
C PHE A 78 -5.59 -7.70 3.63
N GLU A 79 -6.30 -7.25 4.66
CA GLU A 79 -7.64 -7.78 4.95
C GLU A 79 -8.60 -7.52 3.80
N LEU A 80 -8.54 -6.34 3.21
CA LEU A 80 -9.41 -6.00 2.08
C LEU A 80 -9.10 -6.88 0.87
N LEU A 81 -7.83 -7.15 0.63
CA LEU A 81 -7.43 -8.04 -0.46
C LEU A 81 -7.99 -9.45 -0.23
N ASN A 82 -7.90 -9.95 1.00
CA ASN A 82 -8.44 -11.26 1.32
C ASN A 82 -9.95 -11.29 1.12
N ALA A 83 -10.65 -10.21 1.44
CA ALA A 83 -12.08 -10.12 1.21
C ALA A 83 -12.43 -10.13 -0.28
N LEU A 84 -11.47 -9.74 -1.12
CA LEU A 84 -11.62 -9.78 -2.57
C LEU A 84 -11.08 -11.07 -3.18
N ASP A 85 -10.89 -12.08 -2.35
CA ASP A 85 -10.38 -13.40 -2.77
C ASP A 85 -8.97 -13.33 -3.33
N ARG A 86 -8.15 -12.46 -2.77
CA ARG A 86 -6.74 -12.35 -3.15
C ARG A 86 -5.87 -12.84 -2.02
N ASP A 87 -4.93 -13.71 -2.34
CA ASP A 87 -3.91 -14.15 -1.40
C ASP A 87 -2.81 -13.10 -1.30
N VAL A 88 -2.29 -12.93 -0.11
CA VAL A 88 -1.17 -12.03 0.13
C VAL A 88 -0.01 -12.87 0.65
N GLU A 89 1.14 -12.78 0.00
CA GLU A 89 2.35 -13.46 0.44
C GLU A 89 3.40 -12.42 0.80
N ILE A 90 4.07 -12.63 1.91
CA ILE A 90 5.11 -11.71 2.37
C ILE A 90 6.43 -12.46 2.38
N ILE A 91 7.40 -11.96 1.64
CA ILE A 91 8.71 -12.55 1.51
C ILE A 91 9.71 -11.65 2.21
N ILE A 92 10.42 -12.20 3.17
CA ILE A 92 11.46 -11.47 3.89
C ILE A 92 12.80 -12.14 3.55
N LYS A 93 13.73 -11.37 3.01
CA LYS A 93 14.98 -11.92 2.52
C LYS A 93 16.14 -10.99 2.83
N PRO A 94 17.38 -11.50 2.81
CA PRO A 94 18.54 -10.63 2.99
C PRO A 94 18.61 -9.58 1.89
N LYS A 95 19.17 -8.43 2.23
CA LYS A 95 19.40 -7.36 1.27
C LYS A 95 20.34 -7.85 0.18
N THR A 96 20.12 -7.43 -1.06
CA THR A 96 21.03 -7.76 -2.15
C THR A 96 22.35 -6.99 -1.96
N LYS A 97 23.42 -7.53 -2.53
CA LYS A 97 24.73 -6.92 -2.39
C LYS A 97 24.84 -5.58 -3.11
N GLU A 98 24.10 -5.43 -4.19
CA GLU A 98 24.12 -4.21 -4.97
C GLU A 98 23.42 -3.05 -4.29
N GLU A 99 22.52 -3.35 -3.37
CA GLU A 99 21.75 -2.32 -2.71
C GLU A 99 22.46 -1.81 -1.46
N LYS A 100 22.51 -0.51 -1.33
CA LYS A 100 23.14 0.12 -0.18
C LYS A 100 22.30 -0.04 1.09
N PHE A 101 20.98 0.03 0.95
CA PHE A 101 20.06 -0.06 2.07
C PHE A 101 18.99 -1.11 1.79
N ALA A 102 18.51 -1.74 2.85
CA ALA A 102 17.38 -2.64 2.74
C ALA A 102 16.12 -1.83 2.42
N THR A 103 15.25 -2.38 1.60
CA THR A 103 14.05 -1.66 1.14
C THR A 103 12.82 -2.53 1.30
N THR A 104 11.67 -1.90 1.11
CA THR A 104 10.38 -2.56 1.09
C THR A 104 9.79 -2.39 -0.31
N GLN A 105 9.39 -3.49 -0.93
CA GLN A 105 8.79 -3.47 -2.26
C GLN A 105 7.51 -4.28 -2.26
N VAL A 106 6.59 -3.91 -3.14
CA VAL A 106 5.40 -4.71 -3.41
C VAL A 106 5.52 -5.25 -4.83
N LEU A 107 5.36 -6.56 -4.96
CA LEU A 107 5.33 -7.21 -6.26
C LEU A 107 3.89 -7.64 -6.50
N LEU A 108 3.32 -7.14 -7.58
CA LEU A 108 1.94 -7.46 -7.95
C LEU A 108 1.96 -8.40 -9.14
N THR A 109 1.06 -9.39 -9.11
CA THR A 109 0.92 -10.26 -10.28
C THR A 109 0.29 -9.47 -11.43
N THR A 110 0.46 -9.96 -12.65
CA THR A 110 -0.13 -9.30 -13.81
C THR A 110 -1.64 -9.47 -13.86
N THR A 111 -2.17 -10.44 -13.13
CA THR A 111 -3.62 -10.66 -13.06
C THR A 111 -4.18 -9.92 -11.86
N PRO A 112 -5.02 -8.93 -12.08
CA PRO A 112 -5.63 -8.19 -10.98
C PRO A 112 -6.54 -9.05 -10.11
#